data_1bb0f40abc147fa8ff22191d70339c03
#
_entry.id   1bb0f40abc147fa8ff22191d70339c03
#
_cell.length_a   1.000
_cell.length_b   1.000
_cell.length_c   1.000
_cell.angle_alpha   90.00
_cell.angle_beta   90.00
_cell.angle_gamma   90.00
#
_symmetry.space_group_name_H-M   'P 1'
#
loop_
_entity.id
_entity.type
_entity.pdbx_description
1 polymer ?
#
loop_
_entity_poly.entity_id
_entity_poly.type
_entity_poly.pdbx_seq_one_letter_code
_entity_poly.pdbx_strand_id
1 'polypeptide(L)'
;MDSLLGVKYNLSDKPITKFGFTKVTTSGNMILSQNHYSSPLALLTDGVYKDVNLSVNTLDNQTRLLNQLSGQSLSYFHLQPSHLVSGAKQLNQQVSGQASNFQQSTIITYQVSIPKHSQLYVSMPHIIFSNPDTKEVRVRIDNHSYIYTTDNAYSFFDLGYFKEAKMATVSFIFPKNKQISFKEPHFYSLSIASYLKAVNQINQKDVRVQTRANKIVANYKTKSVGSLVFTIPYDKGWSAQKDGKAVSY
;
A
#
# COMPACT_ATOMS: atom_id res chain seq x y z
N MET A 1 -4.31 2.11 0.29
CA MET A 1 -4.29 3.07 1.43
C MET A 1 -4.48 4.51 0.99
N ASP A 2 -3.80 5.00 -0.07
CA ASP A 2 -3.90 6.40 -0.52
C ASP A 2 -5.35 6.90 -0.64
N SER A 3 -6.25 6.06 -1.19
CA SER A 3 -7.68 6.42 -1.31
C SER A 3 -8.35 6.63 0.04
N LEU A 4 -8.14 5.74 1.00
CA LEU A 4 -8.74 5.86 2.34
C LEU A 4 -8.21 7.06 3.12
N LEU A 5 -6.92 7.39 2.93
CA LEU A 5 -6.29 8.56 3.56
C LEU A 5 -6.64 9.87 2.87
N GLY A 6 -7.52 9.85 1.86
CA GLY A 6 -7.96 11.05 1.16
C GLY A 6 -6.89 11.66 0.25
N VAL A 7 -5.85 10.92 -0.13
CA VAL A 7 -4.82 11.40 -1.05
C VAL A 7 -5.42 11.54 -2.44
N LYS A 8 -5.79 12.77 -2.79
CA LYS A 8 -6.42 13.11 -4.07
C LYS A 8 -5.41 13.41 -5.16
N TYR A 9 -4.34 14.07 -4.83
CA TYR A 9 -3.28 14.42 -5.77
C TYR A 9 -1.92 13.95 -5.25
N ASN A 10 -1.04 13.60 -6.17
CA ASN A 10 0.36 13.29 -5.89
C ASN A 10 1.24 14.06 -6.87
N LEU A 11 2.34 14.63 -6.36
CA LEU A 11 3.35 15.31 -7.14
C LEU A 11 4.65 14.52 -7.03
N SER A 12 5.19 14.07 -8.17
CA SER A 12 6.39 13.20 -8.22
C SER A 12 7.23 13.48 -9.45
N ASP A 13 8.50 13.14 -9.39
CA ASP A 13 9.44 13.19 -10.52
C ASP A 13 9.31 11.99 -11.48
N LYS A 14 8.54 10.98 -11.08
CA LYS A 14 8.31 9.76 -11.86
C LYS A 14 6.82 9.48 -12.02
N PRO A 15 6.41 8.83 -13.13
CA PRO A 15 5.02 8.39 -13.30
C PRO A 15 4.58 7.45 -12.17
N ILE A 16 3.37 7.67 -11.65
CA ILE A 16 2.75 6.75 -10.70
C ILE A 16 2.09 5.62 -11.45
N THR A 17 2.46 4.39 -11.12
CA THR A 17 1.92 3.16 -11.74
C THR A 17 0.91 2.45 -10.82
N LYS A 18 0.21 3.20 -9.97
CA LYS A 18 -0.82 2.67 -9.08
C LYS A 18 -2.20 2.73 -9.71
N PHE A 19 -3.03 1.73 -9.39
CA PHE A 19 -4.43 1.74 -9.77
C PHE A 19 -5.14 3.01 -9.27
N GLY A 20 -5.95 3.60 -10.14
CA GLY A 20 -6.76 4.78 -9.83
C GLY A 20 -6.05 6.12 -10.03
N PHE A 21 -4.74 6.13 -10.25
CA PHE A 21 -4.01 7.35 -10.56
C PHE A 21 -3.92 7.60 -12.06
N THR A 22 -4.19 8.84 -12.47
CA THR A 22 -3.96 9.32 -13.84
C THR A 22 -3.16 10.62 -13.81
N LYS A 23 -2.27 10.79 -14.78
CA LYS A 23 -1.53 12.03 -14.97
C LYS A 23 -2.48 13.15 -15.35
N VAL A 24 -2.39 14.27 -14.65
CA VAL A 24 -3.12 15.51 -14.94
C VAL A 24 -2.28 16.45 -15.79
N THR A 25 -1.05 16.74 -15.35
CA THR A 25 -0.15 17.66 -16.03
C THR A 25 1.30 17.40 -15.64
N THR A 26 2.22 18.06 -16.35
CA THR A 26 3.66 18.08 -16.05
C THR A 26 4.14 19.52 -16.02
N SER A 27 4.97 19.87 -15.05
CA SER A 27 5.65 21.16 -14.95
C SER A 27 7.12 20.92 -14.63
N GLY A 28 8.01 21.29 -15.52
CA GLY A 28 9.44 20.90 -15.44
C GLY A 28 9.58 19.38 -15.41
N ASN A 29 10.28 18.86 -14.41
CA ASN A 29 10.44 17.42 -14.17
C ASN A 29 9.38 16.82 -13.23
N MET A 30 8.40 17.62 -12.77
CA MET A 30 7.36 17.16 -11.84
C MET A 30 6.08 16.78 -12.55
N ILE A 31 5.49 15.68 -12.14
CA ILE A 31 4.25 15.11 -12.67
C ILE A 31 3.18 15.21 -11.59
N LEU A 32 2.08 15.92 -11.88
CA LEU A 32 0.88 15.91 -11.05
C LEU A 32 -0.02 14.75 -11.50
N SER A 33 -0.35 13.88 -10.56
CA SER A 33 -1.28 12.76 -10.77
C SER A 33 -2.48 12.86 -9.85
N GLN A 34 -3.67 12.51 -10.35
CA GLN A 34 -4.93 12.50 -9.59
C GLN A 34 -5.37 11.08 -9.29
N ASN A 35 -5.75 10.83 -8.05
CA ASN A 35 -6.42 9.62 -7.60
C ASN A 35 -7.94 9.78 -7.72
N HIS A 36 -8.56 8.99 -8.60
CA HIS A 36 -10.01 9.04 -8.84
C HIS A 36 -10.86 8.39 -7.74
N TYR A 37 -10.23 7.65 -6.83
CA TYR A 37 -10.89 6.91 -5.75
C TYR A 37 -10.57 7.47 -4.36
N SER A 38 -10.08 8.70 -4.28
CA SER A 38 -9.81 9.33 -2.98
C SER A 38 -11.10 9.52 -2.19
N SER A 39 -11.12 9.04 -0.96
CA SER A 39 -12.22 9.24 -0.03
C SER A 39 -12.18 10.65 0.58
N PRO A 40 -13.32 11.19 1.06
CA PRO A 40 -13.32 12.42 1.83
C PRO A 40 -12.56 12.25 3.16
N LEU A 41 -12.18 13.36 3.80
CA LEU A 41 -11.48 13.35 5.10
C LEU A 41 -12.30 12.78 6.25
N ALA A 42 -13.61 12.69 6.10
CA ALA A 42 -14.49 12.04 7.07
C ALA A 42 -15.34 10.97 6.37
N LEU A 43 -15.40 9.81 6.99
CA LEU A 43 -16.11 8.62 6.52
C LEU A 43 -17.16 8.21 7.55
N LEU A 44 -18.40 7.96 7.11
CA LEU A 44 -19.44 7.42 7.97
C LEU A 44 -19.47 5.89 7.83
N THR A 45 -19.39 5.17 8.93
CA THR A 45 -19.50 3.70 8.98
C THR A 45 -20.84 3.28 9.60
N ASP A 46 -21.35 2.08 9.26
CA ASP A 46 -22.58 1.54 9.83
C ASP A 46 -22.35 0.84 11.18
N GLY A 47 -21.11 0.69 11.59
CA GLY A 47 -20.72 0.04 12.83
C GLY A 47 -19.99 0.96 13.78
N VAL A 48 -20.05 0.64 15.07
CA VAL A 48 -19.19 1.27 16.08
C VAL A 48 -17.81 0.64 15.98
N TYR A 49 -16.80 1.45 15.71
CA TYR A 49 -15.42 1.01 15.65
C TYR A 49 -14.88 0.95 17.08
N LYS A 50 -14.81 -0.24 17.67
CA LYS A 50 -14.43 -0.37 19.08
C LYS A 50 -12.96 -0.71 19.29
N ASP A 51 -12.39 -1.63 18.51
CA ASP A 51 -11.03 -2.10 18.73
C ASP A 51 -10.28 -2.33 17.43
N VAL A 52 -9.11 -1.72 17.29
CA VAL A 52 -8.17 -1.97 16.21
C VAL A 52 -7.13 -2.96 16.69
N ASN A 53 -7.42 -4.23 16.56
CA ASN A 53 -6.43 -5.26 16.86
C ASN A 53 -5.53 -5.44 15.64
N LEU A 54 -4.39 -4.74 15.60
CA LEU A 54 -3.42 -4.85 14.54
C LEU A 54 -2.55 -6.09 14.74
N SER A 55 -2.38 -6.84 13.66
CA SER A 55 -1.43 -7.94 13.58
C SER A 55 -0.13 -7.49 12.93
N VAL A 56 0.90 -8.34 12.96
CA VAL A 56 2.14 -8.11 12.22
C VAL A 56 1.95 -8.18 10.70
N ASN A 57 0.82 -8.70 10.23
CA ASN A 57 0.50 -8.82 8.81
C ASN A 57 -0.20 -7.55 8.31
N THR A 58 0.53 -6.77 7.53
CA THR A 58 0.05 -5.51 6.95
C THR A 58 -1.17 -5.67 6.05
N LEU A 59 -1.26 -6.77 5.27
CA LEU A 59 -2.38 -7.02 4.36
C LEU A 59 -3.64 -7.42 5.10
N ASP A 60 -3.51 -8.20 6.18
CA ASP A 60 -4.64 -8.56 7.04
C ASP A 60 -5.20 -7.31 7.73
N ASN A 61 -4.34 -6.41 8.18
CA ASN A 61 -4.76 -5.15 8.78
C ASN A 61 -5.52 -4.28 7.77
N GLN A 62 -5.04 -4.18 6.53
CA GLN A 62 -5.73 -3.46 5.46
C GLN A 62 -7.07 -4.12 5.11
N THR A 63 -7.12 -5.45 5.05
CA THR A 63 -8.36 -6.21 4.80
C THR A 63 -9.39 -5.95 5.88
N ARG A 64 -8.99 -6.03 7.16
CA ARG A 64 -9.90 -5.75 8.29
C ARG A 64 -10.42 -4.32 8.24
N LEU A 65 -9.54 -3.35 8.05
CA LEU A 65 -9.93 -1.94 7.99
C LEU A 65 -10.93 -1.67 6.86
N LEU A 66 -10.65 -2.15 5.64
CA LEU A 66 -11.56 -2.00 4.51
C LEU A 66 -12.93 -2.64 4.76
N ASN A 67 -12.95 -3.84 5.33
CA ASN A 67 -14.20 -4.55 5.65
C ASN A 67 -14.99 -3.85 6.75
N GLN A 68 -14.34 -3.36 7.80
CA GLN A 68 -15.01 -2.62 8.87
C GLN A 68 -15.59 -1.30 8.36
N LEU A 69 -14.83 -0.51 7.59
CA LEU A 69 -15.30 0.76 7.07
C LEU A 69 -16.42 0.60 6.04
N SER A 70 -16.40 -0.45 5.22
CA SER A 70 -17.38 -0.69 4.16
C SER A 70 -18.57 -1.53 4.61
N GLY A 71 -18.52 -2.16 5.79
CA GLY A 71 -19.53 -3.13 6.21
C GLY A 71 -19.55 -4.40 5.36
N GLN A 72 -18.43 -4.74 4.70
CA GLN A 72 -18.30 -5.90 3.82
C GLN A 72 -17.48 -7.02 4.47
N SER A 73 -17.53 -8.22 3.90
CA SER A 73 -16.66 -9.35 4.23
C SER A 73 -16.01 -9.86 2.94
N LEU A 74 -15.06 -9.08 2.42
CA LEU A 74 -14.38 -9.36 1.16
C LEU A 74 -12.94 -9.76 1.40
N SER A 75 -12.42 -10.58 0.49
CA SER A 75 -10.99 -10.84 0.35
C SER A 75 -10.41 -9.91 -0.71
N TYR A 76 -9.31 -9.24 -0.40
CA TYR A 76 -8.69 -8.25 -1.28
C TYR A 76 -7.36 -8.74 -1.84
N PHE A 77 -6.54 -9.38 -1.02
CA PHE A 77 -5.18 -9.78 -1.41
C PHE A 77 -5.12 -11.28 -1.62
N HIS A 78 -4.55 -11.68 -2.76
CA HIS A 78 -4.41 -13.08 -3.16
C HIS A 78 -2.95 -13.41 -3.43
N LEU A 79 -2.44 -14.45 -2.79
CA LEU A 79 -1.08 -14.95 -3.02
C LEU A 79 -0.92 -15.37 -4.49
N GLN A 80 0.18 -14.97 -5.11
CA GLN A 80 0.47 -15.27 -6.50
C GLN A 80 1.58 -16.32 -6.60
N PRO A 81 1.44 -17.29 -7.52
CA PRO A 81 2.50 -18.24 -7.82
C PRO A 81 3.78 -17.52 -8.27
N SER A 82 4.89 -17.88 -7.65
CA SER A 82 6.21 -17.38 -8.00
C SER A 82 7.28 -18.44 -7.80
N HIS A 83 8.38 -18.33 -8.53
CA HIS A 83 9.55 -19.20 -8.30
C HIS A 83 10.84 -18.43 -8.53
N LEU A 84 11.87 -18.83 -7.78
CA LEU A 84 13.22 -18.31 -7.92
C LEU A 84 13.84 -18.77 -9.23
N VAL A 85 14.33 -17.82 -10.03
CA VAL A 85 14.97 -18.10 -11.34
C VAL A 85 16.50 -18.11 -11.21
N SER A 86 17.06 -17.11 -10.55
CA SER A 86 18.51 -16.94 -10.47
C SER A 86 18.97 -16.04 -9.32
N GLY A 87 20.27 -16.04 -9.06
CA GLY A 87 20.94 -15.09 -8.17
C GLY A 87 20.95 -15.48 -6.69
N ALA A 88 20.29 -16.58 -6.32
CA ALA A 88 20.26 -17.06 -4.95
C ALA A 88 20.09 -18.57 -4.87
N LYS A 89 20.32 -19.10 -3.68
CA LYS A 89 19.91 -20.45 -3.27
C LYS A 89 18.75 -20.30 -2.28
N GLN A 90 17.77 -21.19 -2.38
CA GLN A 90 16.65 -21.27 -1.45
C GLN A 90 16.71 -22.60 -0.68
N LEU A 91 16.66 -22.51 0.64
CA LEU A 91 16.61 -23.66 1.53
C LEU A 91 15.67 -23.36 2.69
N ASN A 92 14.66 -24.19 2.90
CA ASN A 92 13.73 -24.08 4.03
C ASN A 92 13.17 -22.66 4.24
N GLN A 93 12.60 -22.04 3.21
CA GLN A 93 12.07 -20.66 3.23
C GLN A 93 13.14 -19.56 3.41
N GLN A 94 14.41 -19.90 3.50
CA GLN A 94 15.50 -18.94 3.53
C GLN A 94 16.08 -18.79 2.13
N VAL A 95 16.18 -17.56 1.66
CA VAL A 95 16.82 -17.20 0.39
C VAL A 95 18.14 -16.52 0.70
N SER A 96 19.21 -16.98 0.05
CA SER A 96 20.54 -16.41 0.23
C SER A 96 21.20 -16.16 -1.12
N GLY A 97 21.52 -14.91 -1.39
CA GLY A 97 22.18 -14.45 -2.60
C GLY A 97 23.57 -13.94 -2.32
N GLN A 98 24.44 -14.06 -3.32
CA GLN A 98 25.82 -13.55 -3.27
C GLN A 98 26.18 -12.88 -4.60
N ALA A 99 26.81 -11.70 -4.53
CA ALA A 99 27.36 -11.05 -5.68
C ALA A 99 28.57 -11.80 -6.23
N SER A 100 28.75 -11.77 -7.56
CA SER A 100 29.86 -12.45 -8.24
C SER A 100 31.23 -11.81 -7.93
N ASN A 101 31.25 -10.52 -7.55
CA ASN A 101 32.46 -9.80 -7.11
C ASN A 101 32.15 -8.67 -6.11
N PHE A 102 33.22 -8.05 -5.57
CA PHE A 102 33.14 -7.05 -4.50
C PHE A 102 32.43 -5.74 -4.85
N GLN A 103 32.35 -5.39 -6.13
CA GLN A 103 31.78 -4.11 -6.58
C GLN A 103 30.40 -4.26 -7.17
N GLN A 104 29.94 -5.48 -7.39
CA GLN A 104 28.66 -5.75 -7.99
C GLN A 104 27.54 -5.83 -6.94
N SER A 105 26.35 -5.44 -7.34
CA SER A 105 25.13 -5.64 -6.57
C SER A 105 24.74 -7.11 -6.60
N THR A 106 24.24 -7.64 -5.47
CA THR A 106 23.52 -8.92 -5.48
C THR A 106 22.21 -8.73 -6.23
N ILE A 107 21.95 -9.58 -7.22
CA ILE A 107 20.71 -9.55 -8.02
C ILE A 107 20.03 -10.90 -7.88
N ILE A 108 18.77 -10.88 -7.44
CA ILE A 108 17.95 -12.08 -7.26
C ILE A 108 16.69 -11.93 -8.09
N THR A 109 16.38 -12.94 -8.92
CA THR A 109 15.32 -12.85 -9.91
C THR A 109 14.27 -13.92 -9.67
N TYR A 110 13.02 -13.50 -9.67
CA TYR A 110 11.83 -14.35 -9.61
C TYR A 110 11.01 -14.24 -10.88
N GLN A 111 10.31 -15.31 -11.21
CA GLN A 111 9.20 -15.28 -12.16
C GLN A 111 7.89 -15.35 -11.38
N VAL A 112 6.94 -14.46 -11.73
CA VAL A 112 5.70 -14.25 -10.97
C VAL A 112 4.52 -14.25 -11.92
N SER A 113 3.47 -14.98 -11.58
CA SER A 113 2.19 -14.93 -12.29
C SER A 113 1.39 -13.71 -11.83
N ILE A 114 1.02 -12.83 -12.74
CA ILE A 114 0.27 -11.60 -12.46
C ILE A 114 -1.10 -11.71 -13.13
N PRO A 115 -2.21 -11.63 -12.35
CA PRO A 115 -3.55 -11.60 -12.92
C PRO A 115 -3.84 -10.27 -13.62
N LYS A 116 -4.76 -10.28 -14.58
CA LYS A 116 -5.25 -9.05 -15.20
C LYS A 116 -5.95 -8.15 -14.16
N HIS A 117 -5.92 -6.84 -14.41
CA HIS A 117 -6.55 -5.82 -13.57
C HIS A 117 -6.19 -5.96 -12.10
N SER A 118 -4.89 -6.04 -11.80
CA SER A 118 -4.40 -6.19 -10.43
C SER A 118 -3.26 -5.24 -10.11
N GLN A 119 -3.19 -4.79 -8.86
CA GLN A 119 -2.03 -4.12 -8.28
C GLN A 119 -1.19 -5.21 -7.61
N LEU A 120 0.10 -5.27 -7.96
CA LEU A 120 1.03 -6.27 -7.42
C LEU A 120 1.82 -5.70 -6.23
N TYR A 121 1.96 -6.51 -5.21
CA TYR A 121 2.78 -6.24 -4.04
C TYR A 121 3.71 -7.42 -3.76
N VAL A 122 4.82 -7.16 -3.06
CA VAL A 122 5.67 -8.21 -2.52
C VAL A 122 5.99 -7.94 -1.06
N SER A 123 5.88 -8.97 -0.23
CA SER A 123 6.39 -9.01 1.13
C SER A 123 7.71 -9.76 1.12
N MET A 124 8.78 -9.13 1.61
CA MET A 124 10.12 -9.70 1.69
C MET A 124 10.63 -9.57 3.13
N PRO A 125 10.23 -10.45 4.03
CA PRO A 125 10.54 -10.32 5.45
C PRO A 125 11.96 -10.71 5.79
N HIS A 126 12.48 -10.13 6.87
CA HIS A 126 13.78 -10.43 7.45
C HIS A 126 14.98 -10.27 6.49
N ILE A 127 15.03 -9.11 5.82
CA ILE A 127 16.18 -8.79 4.96
C ILE A 127 17.41 -8.50 5.82
N ILE A 128 18.49 -9.26 5.58
CA ILE A 128 19.78 -9.09 6.22
C ILE A 128 20.77 -8.61 5.16
N PHE A 129 21.23 -7.38 5.30
CA PHE A 129 22.22 -6.76 4.43
C PHE A 129 23.64 -7.05 4.94
N SER A 130 24.55 -7.42 4.03
CA SER A 130 25.98 -7.56 4.39
C SER A 130 26.67 -6.21 4.55
N ASN A 131 26.12 -5.15 3.98
CA ASN A 131 26.55 -3.78 4.17
C ASN A 131 25.51 -2.98 4.96
N PRO A 132 25.77 -2.63 6.24
CA PRO A 132 24.80 -1.93 7.08
C PRO A 132 24.53 -0.50 6.63
N ASP A 133 25.42 0.11 5.83
CA ASP A 133 25.29 1.49 5.34
C ASP A 133 24.34 1.63 4.16
N THR A 134 23.92 0.51 3.56
CA THR A 134 22.99 0.52 2.43
C THR A 134 21.84 -0.44 2.65
N LYS A 135 20.68 0.10 2.98
CA LYS A 135 19.41 -0.64 3.12
C LYS A 135 18.51 -0.40 1.91
N GLU A 136 19.11 -0.20 0.76
CA GLU A 136 18.39 0.03 -0.49
C GLU A 136 18.06 -1.29 -1.19
N VAL A 137 16.82 -1.40 -1.63
CA VAL A 137 16.36 -2.46 -2.53
C VAL A 137 15.82 -1.80 -3.79
N ARG A 138 16.42 -2.08 -4.93
CA ARG A 138 15.89 -1.71 -6.24
C ARG A 138 15.11 -2.88 -6.80
N VAL A 139 13.85 -2.67 -7.10
CA VAL A 139 13.00 -3.70 -7.71
C VAL A 139 12.77 -3.33 -9.15
N ARG A 140 13.15 -4.21 -10.07
CA ARG A 140 12.89 -4.06 -11.50
C ARG A 140 11.82 -5.07 -11.92
N ILE A 141 10.81 -4.59 -12.60
CA ILE A 141 9.78 -5.39 -13.25
C ILE A 141 9.47 -4.78 -14.62
N ASP A 142 9.63 -5.54 -15.67
CA ASP A 142 9.60 -5.05 -17.05
C ASP A 142 10.50 -3.81 -17.24
N ASN A 143 9.92 -2.72 -17.73
CA ASN A 143 10.60 -1.43 -17.96
C ASN A 143 10.50 -0.49 -16.74
N HIS A 144 9.91 -0.95 -15.61
CA HIS A 144 9.78 -0.16 -14.41
C HIS A 144 10.84 -0.52 -13.39
N SER A 145 11.34 0.50 -12.69
CA SER A 145 12.29 0.34 -11.61
C SER A 145 11.84 1.17 -10.41
N TYR A 146 11.75 0.53 -9.27
CA TYR A 146 11.35 1.12 -7.99
C TYR A 146 12.55 1.08 -7.05
N ILE A 147 12.70 2.11 -6.23
CA ILE A 147 13.76 2.19 -5.22
C ILE A 147 13.10 2.31 -3.87
N TYR A 148 13.44 1.40 -2.98
CA TYR A 148 12.95 1.37 -1.61
C TYR A 148 14.12 1.41 -0.64
N THR A 149 14.03 2.24 0.38
CA THR A 149 14.85 2.12 1.58
C THR A 149 14.06 1.31 2.58
N THR A 150 14.62 0.23 3.06
CA THR A 150 13.94 -0.69 3.98
C THR A 150 14.76 -0.89 5.24
N ASP A 151 14.04 -1.19 6.32
CA ASP A 151 14.60 -1.69 7.57
C ASP A 151 13.90 -3.00 7.94
N ASN A 152 14.22 -3.56 9.10
CA ASN A 152 13.61 -4.82 9.54
C ASN A 152 12.10 -4.68 9.84
N ALA A 153 11.59 -3.46 9.99
CA ALA A 153 10.18 -3.19 10.25
C ALA A 153 9.36 -3.03 8.96
N TYR A 154 10.01 -2.63 7.86
CA TYR A 154 9.34 -2.40 6.59
C TYR A 154 10.01 -3.15 5.44
N SER A 155 9.33 -4.18 4.97
CA SER A 155 9.80 -5.06 3.88
C SER A 155 8.68 -5.40 2.90
N PHE A 156 7.78 -4.44 2.67
CA PHE A 156 6.62 -4.58 1.80
C PHE A 156 6.68 -3.54 0.69
N PHE A 157 6.66 -4.00 -0.58
CA PHE A 157 6.88 -3.15 -1.74
C PHE A 157 5.69 -3.21 -2.69
N ASP A 158 5.31 -2.05 -3.24
CA ASP A 158 4.31 -1.90 -4.29
C ASP A 158 5.01 -2.02 -5.66
N LEU A 159 4.57 -2.95 -6.50
CA LEU A 159 5.17 -3.24 -7.81
C LEU A 159 4.35 -2.72 -8.99
N GLY A 160 3.32 -1.94 -8.72
CA GLY A 160 2.51 -1.29 -9.74
C GLY A 160 1.26 -2.05 -10.17
N TYR A 161 0.49 -1.40 -11.04
CA TYR A 161 -0.77 -1.89 -11.59
C TYR A 161 -0.59 -2.50 -12.97
N PHE A 162 -1.19 -3.66 -13.18
CA PHE A 162 -1.15 -4.44 -14.43
C PHE A 162 -2.56 -4.58 -15.00
N LYS A 163 -2.72 -4.10 -16.24
CA LYS A 163 -4.00 -4.21 -16.97
C LYS A 163 -4.22 -5.62 -17.49
N GLU A 164 -3.15 -6.27 -17.98
CA GLU A 164 -3.20 -7.59 -18.60
C GLU A 164 -2.54 -8.65 -17.72
N ALA A 165 -3.04 -9.87 -17.84
CA ALA A 165 -2.43 -11.03 -17.18
C ALA A 165 -1.11 -11.38 -17.87
N LYS A 166 -0.07 -11.70 -17.10
CA LYS A 166 1.22 -12.12 -17.64
C LYS A 166 2.08 -12.88 -16.65
N MET A 167 3.09 -13.56 -17.16
CA MET A 167 4.26 -13.97 -16.39
C MET A 167 5.28 -12.83 -16.45
N ALA A 168 5.68 -12.30 -15.30
CA ALA A 168 6.66 -11.21 -15.21
C ALA A 168 7.94 -11.67 -14.54
N THR A 169 9.06 -11.11 -14.98
CA THR A 169 10.35 -11.26 -14.33
C THR A 169 10.55 -10.10 -13.34
N VAL A 170 10.70 -10.42 -12.06
CA VAL A 170 10.95 -9.45 -10.98
C VAL A 170 12.36 -9.64 -10.48
N SER A 171 13.19 -8.61 -10.60
CA SER A 171 14.57 -8.63 -10.11
C SER A 171 14.73 -7.71 -8.91
N PHE A 172 15.22 -8.26 -7.80
CA PHE A 172 15.64 -7.52 -6.62
C PHE A 172 17.13 -7.26 -6.71
N ILE A 173 17.52 -6.01 -6.69
CA ILE A 173 18.90 -5.55 -6.79
C ILE A 173 19.28 -4.91 -5.47
N PHE A 174 20.33 -5.41 -4.84
CA PHE A 174 20.83 -4.94 -3.54
C PHE A 174 22.19 -4.26 -3.76
N PRO A 175 22.22 -2.92 -3.93
CA PRO A 175 23.44 -2.19 -4.24
C PRO A 175 24.49 -2.32 -3.13
N LYS A 176 25.75 -2.50 -3.51
CA LYS A 176 26.90 -2.58 -2.61
C LYS A 176 26.80 -3.68 -1.52
N ASN A 177 25.89 -4.64 -1.67
CA ASN A 177 25.76 -5.79 -0.80
C ASN A 177 26.33 -7.02 -1.48
N LYS A 178 27.38 -7.61 -0.89
CA LYS A 178 28.01 -8.84 -1.38
C LYS A 178 27.18 -10.08 -1.09
N GLN A 179 26.54 -10.07 0.04
CA GLN A 179 25.64 -11.12 0.48
C GLN A 179 24.34 -10.50 0.96
N ILE A 180 23.26 -11.19 0.71
CA ILE A 180 21.94 -10.84 1.15
C ILE A 180 21.21 -12.10 1.55
N SER A 181 20.44 -12.03 2.60
CA SER A 181 19.51 -13.10 2.93
C SER A 181 18.18 -12.53 3.41
N PHE A 182 17.09 -13.25 3.13
CA PHE A 182 15.74 -12.91 3.54
C PHE A 182 14.89 -14.17 3.57
N LYS A 183 13.75 -14.13 4.25
CA LYS A 183 12.74 -15.18 4.13
C LYS A 183 12.08 -15.13 2.76
N GLU A 184 11.65 -16.27 2.25
CA GLU A 184 10.97 -16.42 0.97
C GLU A 184 9.98 -15.26 0.75
N PRO A 185 10.08 -14.55 -0.39
CA PRO A 185 9.19 -13.45 -0.68
C PRO A 185 7.82 -13.98 -1.10
N HIS A 186 6.77 -13.30 -0.65
CA HIS A 186 5.41 -13.61 -1.03
C HIS A 186 4.84 -12.47 -1.89
N PHE A 187 4.40 -12.82 -3.09
CA PHE A 187 3.77 -11.89 -4.01
C PHE A 187 2.25 -11.92 -3.86
N TYR A 188 1.64 -10.75 -3.80
CA TYR A 188 0.19 -10.61 -3.65
C TYR A 188 -0.39 -9.72 -4.72
N SER A 189 -1.51 -10.11 -5.30
CA SER A 189 -2.33 -9.24 -6.13
C SER A 189 -3.50 -8.68 -5.33
N LEU A 190 -3.78 -7.37 -5.50
CA LEU A 190 -5.00 -6.75 -5.01
C LEU A 190 -6.12 -6.99 -6.02
N SER A 191 -7.22 -7.60 -5.60
CA SER A 191 -8.47 -7.68 -6.37
C SER A 191 -9.08 -6.29 -6.50
N ILE A 192 -8.96 -5.70 -7.68
CA ILE A 192 -9.51 -4.37 -7.96
C ILE A 192 -11.04 -4.38 -7.83
N ALA A 193 -11.71 -5.46 -8.23
CA ALA A 193 -13.15 -5.58 -8.10
C ALA A 193 -13.61 -5.53 -6.63
N SER A 194 -12.99 -6.31 -5.76
CA SER A 194 -13.27 -6.30 -4.31
C SER A 194 -12.96 -4.93 -3.70
N TYR A 195 -11.81 -4.35 -4.06
CA TYR A 195 -11.38 -3.04 -3.61
C TYR A 195 -12.38 -1.94 -3.99
N LEU A 196 -12.80 -1.89 -5.27
CA LEU A 196 -13.78 -0.91 -5.75
C LEU A 196 -15.14 -1.07 -5.08
N LYS A 197 -15.58 -2.31 -4.84
CA LYS A 197 -16.83 -2.57 -4.12
C LYS A 197 -16.78 -1.95 -2.72
N ALA A 198 -15.70 -2.12 -1.98
CA ALA A 198 -15.53 -1.55 -0.66
C ALA A 198 -15.43 -0.01 -0.70
N VAL A 199 -14.58 0.55 -1.55
CA VAL A 199 -14.39 2.02 -1.66
C VAL A 199 -15.67 2.71 -2.11
N ASN A 200 -16.39 2.16 -3.06
CA ASN A 200 -17.66 2.72 -3.50
C ASN A 200 -18.70 2.70 -2.35
N GLN A 201 -18.77 1.60 -1.59
CA GLN A 201 -19.65 1.52 -0.43
C GLN A 201 -19.32 2.57 0.63
N ILE A 202 -18.03 2.80 0.89
CA ILE A 202 -17.57 3.84 1.82
C ILE A 202 -17.95 5.23 1.31
N ASN A 203 -17.73 5.49 0.01
CA ASN A 203 -17.95 6.82 -0.59
C ASN A 203 -19.39 7.13 -0.93
N GLN A 204 -20.31 6.15 -0.92
CA GLN A 204 -21.75 6.35 -1.16
C GLN A 204 -22.46 7.13 -0.04
N LYS A 205 -21.86 7.20 1.15
CA LYS A 205 -22.45 7.92 2.28
C LYS A 205 -22.19 9.41 2.15
N ASP A 206 -23.24 10.22 2.12
CA ASP A 206 -23.16 11.68 1.96
C ASP A 206 -22.60 12.32 3.24
N VAL A 207 -21.27 12.45 3.29
CA VAL A 207 -20.56 13.20 4.32
C VAL A 207 -19.92 14.41 3.67
N ARG A 208 -20.42 15.60 3.99
CA ARG A 208 -19.86 16.86 3.50
C ARG A 208 -18.85 17.40 4.49
N VAL A 209 -17.60 17.51 4.05
CA VAL A 209 -16.51 18.00 4.89
C VAL A 209 -16.10 19.40 4.46
N GLN A 210 -15.97 20.29 5.44
CA GLN A 210 -15.40 21.62 5.28
C GLN A 210 -14.21 21.78 6.22
N THR A 211 -13.08 22.23 5.69
CA THR A 211 -11.87 22.50 6.47
C THR A 211 -11.63 24.01 6.56
N ARG A 212 -11.35 24.47 7.75
CA ARG A 212 -10.88 25.84 8.04
C ARG A 212 -9.57 25.72 8.83
N ALA A 213 -8.85 26.82 9.01
CA ALA A 213 -7.47 26.82 9.57
C ALA A 213 -7.25 25.89 10.80
N ASN A 214 -8.20 25.84 11.72
CA ASN A 214 -8.11 25.05 12.97
C ASN A 214 -9.35 24.19 13.23
N LYS A 215 -10.18 23.97 12.24
CA LYS A 215 -11.46 23.26 12.41
C LYS A 215 -11.80 22.43 11.18
N ILE A 216 -12.27 21.22 11.43
CA ILE A 216 -12.88 20.35 10.42
C ILE A 216 -14.35 20.14 10.80
N VAL A 217 -15.25 20.42 9.90
CA VAL A 217 -16.69 20.25 10.09
C VAL A 217 -17.18 19.20 9.12
N ALA A 218 -17.80 18.14 9.66
CA ALA A 218 -18.45 17.11 8.87
C ALA A 218 -19.98 17.18 9.07
N ASN A 219 -20.71 17.39 7.98
CA ASN A 219 -22.17 17.34 7.97
C ASN A 219 -22.62 16.04 7.32
N TYR A 220 -23.47 15.29 7.99
CA TYR A 220 -23.97 14.00 7.51
C TYR A 220 -25.40 13.72 7.99
N LYS A 221 -26.08 12.83 7.28
CA LYS A 221 -27.37 12.28 7.69
C LYS A 221 -27.23 10.77 7.84
N THR A 222 -27.69 10.22 8.94
CA THR A 222 -27.75 8.79 9.17
C THR A 222 -29.06 8.39 9.83
N LYS A 223 -29.54 7.18 9.49
CA LYS A 223 -30.72 6.55 10.14
C LYS A 223 -30.27 5.42 11.10
N SER A 224 -28.97 5.11 11.12
CA SER A 224 -28.40 4.01 11.92
C SER A 224 -27.35 4.52 12.89
N VAL A 225 -27.08 3.73 13.91
CA VAL A 225 -25.92 3.93 14.81
C VAL A 225 -24.66 3.59 14.02
N GLY A 226 -23.67 4.49 14.07
CA GLY A 226 -22.39 4.30 13.37
C GLY A 226 -21.31 5.21 13.94
N SER A 227 -20.12 5.12 13.37
CA SER A 227 -18.99 5.98 13.71
C SER A 227 -18.66 6.91 12.56
N LEU A 228 -18.30 8.15 12.88
CA LEU A 228 -17.69 9.08 11.95
C LEU A 228 -16.18 9.00 12.13
N VAL A 229 -15.50 8.49 11.10
CA VAL A 229 -14.05 8.28 11.10
C VAL A 229 -13.37 9.40 10.34
N PHE A 230 -12.46 10.13 10.97
CA PHE A 230 -11.63 11.12 10.32
C PHE A 230 -10.30 10.50 9.91
N THR A 231 -9.90 10.67 8.65
CA THR A 231 -8.66 10.11 8.09
C THR A 231 -7.46 11.04 8.27
N ILE A 232 -7.40 11.67 9.42
CA ILE A 232 -6.30 12.56 9.84
C ILE A 232 -5.52 11.92 10.98
N PRO A 233 -4.21 12.22 11.12
CA PRO A 233 -3.44 11.74 12.26
C PRO A 233 -4.03 12.20 13.58
N TYR A 234 -4.05 11.29 14.56
CA TYR A 234 -4.45 11.64 15.93
C TYR A 234 -3.42 12.60 16.54
N ASP A 235 -3.92 13.61 17.23
CA ASP A 235 -3.12 14.52 18.04
C ASP A 235 -3.87 14.90 19.32
N LYS A 236 -3.16 15.04 20.42
CA LYS A 236 -3.75 15.42 21.74
C LYS A 236 -4.41 16.81 21.75
N GLY A 237 -4.08 17.66 20.78
CA GLY A 237 -4.68 18.98 20.62
C GLY A 237 -6.07 18.96 19.97
N TRP A 238 -6.51 17.84 19.41
CA TRP A 238 -7.86 17.73 18.88
C TRP A 238 -8.90 17.71 20.00
N SER A 239 -10.06 18.27 19.73
CA SER A 239 -11.28 18.11 20.51
C SER A 239 -12.44 17.85 19.55
N ALA A 240 -13.40 17.04 19.95
CA ALA A 240 -14.56 16.71 19.13
C ALA A 240 -15.86 17.20 19.73
N GLN A 241 -16.77 17.68 18.88
CA GLN A 241 -18.12 18.08 19.26
C GLN A 241 -19.11 17.52 18.27
N LYS A 242 -20.25 17.04 18.75
CA LYS A 242 -21.43 16.68 17.95
C LYS A 242 -22.59 17.55 18.39
N ASP A 243 -23.18 18.28 17.43
CA ASP A 243 -24.32 19.19 17.67
C ASP A 243 -24.07 20.17 18.85
N GLY A 244 -22.82 20.70 18.93
CA GLY A 244 -22.37 21.64 19.96
C GLY A 244 -22.02 21.02 21.32
N LYS A 245 -22.18 19.69 21.48
CA LYS A 245 -21.81 18.97 22.72
C LYS A 245 -20.50 18.23 22.56
N ALA A 246 -19.64 18.31 23.59
CA ALA A 246 -18.39 17.55 23.60
C ALA A 246 -18.64 16.05 23.55
N VAL A 247 -17.83 15.35 22.75
CA VAL A 247 -17.86 13.88 22.62
C VAL A 247 -16.44 13.33 22.78
N SER A 248 -16.34 12.10 23.28
CA SER A 248 -15.07 11.36 23.28
C SER A 248 -14.78 10.81 21.88
N TYR A 249 -13.50 10.63 21.56
CA TYR A 249 -13.04 10.13 20.27
C TYR A 249 -11.78 9.26 20.45
#